data_ee099fc3e2e9459b061c0df5f5b6b4f2
#
_entry.id   ee099fc3e2e9459b061c0df5f5b6b4f2
#
_cell.length_a   1.000
_cell.length_b   1.000
_cell.length_c   1.000
_cell.angle_alpha   90.00
_cell.angle_beta   90.00
_cell.angle_gamma   90.00
#
_symmetry.space_group_name_H-M   'P 1'
#
loop_
_entity.id
_entity.type
_entity.pdbx_description
1 polymer ?
#
loop_
_entity_poly.entity_id
_entity_poly.type
_entity_poly.pdbx_seq_one_letter_code
_entity_poly.pdbx_strand_id
1 'polypeptide(L)'
;MTLTRSDIQPVDLRSSSDETYAALTQFFNLMRREWQPDDPPMPLEERTAGWRSIPAREEIRSWAVWDGPRIIAYADVGFDREEHTNDHLVGFEVSVHPDHRRQGIARALLHHVVRVPEQQGRRLMIAWTSARIPAGEAFMERLGASKGLVMRENQLLMDELDHQLMARWIANAPTDEFELGFWDGAYPEEDLPAICRLMDVMNSAPRDDLEVNDHQSTPEEMRDWEKSMQATGTVRWTAYVRE
;
A
#
# COMPACT_ATOMS: atom_id res chain seq x y z
N MET A 1 25.72 -17.59 -4.29
CA MET A 1 26.25 -16.21 -4.18
C MET A 1 26.31 -15.85 -2.72
N THR A 2 27.47 -15.50 -2.17
CA THR A 2 27.55 -15.05 -0.78
C THR A 2 27.32 -13.55 -0.80
N LEU A 3 26.13 -13.11 -0.36
CA LEU A 3 25.81 -11.69 -0.25
C LEU A 3 26.74 -11.02 0.76
N THR A 4 27.41 -10.00 0.32
CA THR A 4 28.16 -9.09 1.17
C THR A 4 27.28 -7.88 1.53
N ARG A 5 27.55 -7.18 2.64
CA ARG A 5 26.82 -5.95 3.01
C ARG A 5 26.90 -4.86 1.92
N SER A 6 27.91 -4.94 1.04
CA SER A 6 28.08 -4.01 -0.09
C SER A 6 27.09 -4.21 -1.22
N ASP A 7 26.37 -5.32 -1.25
CA ASP A 7 25.40 -5.61 -2.32
C ASP A 7 24.01 -5.00 -2.02
N ILE A 8 23.78 -4.52 -0.79
CA ILE A 8 22.56 -3.81 -0.39
C ILE A 8 22.80 -2.32 -0.56
N GLN A 9 22.07 -1.71 -1.48
CA GLN A 9 22.19 -0.29 -1.81
C GLN A 9 20.93 0.47 -1.39
N PRO A 10 21.07 1.68 -0.80
CA PRO A 10 19.93 2.53 -0.57
C PRO A 10 19.33 2.99 -1.90
N VAL A 11 18.01 3.17 -1.92
CA VAL A 11 17.26 3.66 -3.07
C VAL A 11 16.42 4.84 -2.61
N ASP A 12 16.48 5.95 -3.33
CA ASP A 12 15.56 7.06 -3.14
C ASP A 12 14.41 6.93 -4.16
N LEU A 13 13.24 6.57 -3.69
CA LEU A 13 12.08 6.40 -4.57
C LEU A 13 11.62 7.69 -5.25
N ARG A 14 11.89 8.86 -4.65
CA ARG A 14 11.47 10.15 -5.22
C ARG A 14 12.40 10.65 -6.32
N SER A 15 13.68 10.27 -6.28
CA SER A 15 14.73 10.87 -7.13
C SER A 15 15.71 9.86 -7.74
N SER A 16 15.29 8.63 -7.96
CA SER A 16 16.10 7.61 -8.62
C SER A 16 16.27 7.87 -10.12
N SER A 17 17.29 7.25 -10.73
CA SER A 17 17.49 7.29 -12.18
C SER A 17 16.41 6.47 -12.92
N ASP A 18 16.23 6.72 -14.21
CA ASP A 18 15.27 6.01 -15.05
C ASP A 18 15.60 4.51 -15.13
N GLU A 19 16.89 4.13 -15.13
CA GLU A 19 17.34 2.74 -15.08
C GLU A 19 16.92 2.07 -13.77
N THR A 20 17.06 2.78 -12.64
CA THR A 20 16.63 2.28 -11.32
C THR A 20 15.11 2.11 -11.27
N TYR A 21 14.35 3.08 -11.77
CA TYR A 21 12.88 2.96 -11.86
C TYR A 21 12.46 1.80 -12.75
N ALA A 22 13.12 1.58 -13.87
CA ALA A 22 12.85 0.46 -14.75
C ALA A 22 13.10 -0.90 -14.04
N ALA A 23 14.23 -1.02 -13.33
CA ALA A 23 14.56 -2.23 -12.58
C ALA A 23 13.59 -2.50 -11.42
N LEU A 24 13.23 -1.45 -10.66
CA LEU A 24 12.21 -1.52 -9.60
C LEU A 24 10.86 -1.96 -10.17
N THR A 25 10.42 -1.36 -11.28
CA THR A 25 9.14 -1.68 -11.91
C THR A 25 9.10 -3.14 -12.37
N GLN A 26 10.18 -3.64 -12.97
CA GLN A 26 10.28 -5.05 -13.36
C GLN A 26 10.21 -5.97 -12.15
N PHE A 27 10.93 -5.65 -11.08
CA PHE A 27 10.92 -6.42 -9.84
C PHE A 27 9.52 -6.46 -9.21
N PHE A 28 8.88 -5.32 -9.02
CA PHE A 28 7.54 -5.26 -8.40
C PHE A 28 6.47 -5.93 -9.27
N ASN A 29 6.54 -5.81 -10.59
CA ASN A 29 5.63 -6.52 -11.49
C ASN A 29 5.82 -8.05 -11.42
N LEU A 30 7.06 -8.51 -11.22
CA LEU A 30 7.32 -9.94 -10.99
C LEU A 30 6.74 -10.39 -9.65
N MET A 31 6.97 -9.63 -8.56
CA MET A 31 6.44 -9.95 -7.23
C MET A 31 4.91 -9.96 -7.20
N ARG A 32 4.28 -8.99 -7.90
CA ARG A 32 2.81 -8.90 -8.00
C ARG A 32 2.17 -10.15 -8.59
N ARG A 33 2.80 -10.80 -9.56
CA ARG A 33 2.28 -12.03 -10.18
C ARG A 33 2.11 -13.19 -9.21
N GLU A 34 2.77 -13.19 -8.06
CA GLU A 34 2.61 -14.25 -7.06
C GLU A 34 1.27 -14.15 -6.30
N TRP A 35 0.73 -12.95 -6.13
CA TRP A 35 -0.48 -12.75 -5.35
C TRP A 35 -1.66 -12.21 -6.17
N GLN A 36 -1.39 -11.56 -7.30
CA GLN A 36 -2.37 -11.08 -8.28
C GLN A 36 -1.96 -11.52 -9.70
N PRO A 37 -2.00 -12.82 -10.01
CA PRO A 37 -1.49 -13.35 -11.29
C PRO A 37 -2.30 -12.87 -12.51
N ASP A 38 -3.58 -12.54 -12.32
CA ASP A 38 -4.50 -12.16 -13.39
C ASP A 38 -4.47 -10.65 -13.67
N ASP A 39 -3.82 -9.87 -12.80
CA ASP A 39 -3.72 -8.44 -12.98
C ASP A 39 -2.65 -8.08 -14.02
N PRO A 40 -2.91 -7.07 -14.87
CA PRO A 40 -1.91 -6.57 -15.81
C PRO A 40 -0.70 -5.97 -15.06
N PRO A 41 0.50 -6.02 -15.66
CA PRO A 41 1.65 -5.37 -15.10
C PRO A 41 1.44 -3.85 -15.05
N MET A 42 1.86 -3.22 -13.96
CA MET A 42 1.80 -1.76 -13.84
C MET A 42 2.80 -1.11 -14.79
N PRO A 43 2.40 -0.12 -15.60
CA PRO A 43 3.30 0.62 -16.49
C PRO A 43 4.41 1.35 -15.73
N LEU A 44 5.59 1.46 -16.37
CA LEU A 44 6.75 2.16 -15.81
C LEU A 44 6.43 3.62 -15.47
N GLU A 45 5.74 4.30 -16.37
CA GLU A 45 5.38 5.72 -16.22
C GLU A 45 4.47 5.95 -15.02
N GLU A 46 3.43 5.14 -14.87
CA GLU A 46 2.49 5.19 -13.76
C GLU A 46 3.21 4.93 -12.43
N ARG A 47 4.02 3.89 -12.34
CA ARG A 47 4.76 3.55 -11.14
C ARG A 47 5.77 4.65 -10.76
N THR A 48 6.50 5.17 -11.74
CA THR A 48 7.47 6.25 -11.52
C THR A 48 6.77 7.53 -11.05
N ALA A 49 5.62 7.87 -11.65
CA ALA A 49 4.82 9.00 -11.21
C ALA A 49 4.35 8.83 -9.76
N GLY A 50 3.89 7.63 -9.39
CA GLY A 50 3.52 7.30 -8.01
C GLY A 50 4.67 7.51 -7.03
N TRP A 51 5.86 6.99 -7.33
CA TRP A 51 7.02 7.19 -6.44
C TRP A 51 7.46 8.65 -6.31
N ARG A 52 7.47 9.39 -7.41
CA ARG A 52 7.82 10.82 -7.41
C ARG A 52 6.78 11.70 -6.69
N SER A 53 5.53 11.23 -6.60
CA SER A 53 4.44 11.95 -5.94
C SER A 53 4.27 11.60 -4.46
N ILE A 54 5.13 10.74 -3.88
CA ILE A 54 5.10 10.44 -2.45
C ILE A 54 5.17 11.74 -1.64
N PRO A 55 4.17 12.03 -0.77
CA PRO A 55 4.12 13.26 -0.01
C PRO A 55 5.37 13.50 0.83
N ALA A 56 5.77 14.76 1.00
CA ALA A 56 6.99 15.10 1.77
C ALA A 56 6.89 14.71 3.26
N ARG A 57 5.67 14.65 3.80
CA ARG A 57 5.41 14.18 5.17
C ARG A 57 5.70 12.69 5.37
N GLU A 58 5.61 11.88 4.32
CA GLU A 58 5.95 10.46 4.41
C GLU A 58 7.47 10.28 4.43
N GLU A 59 8.00 9.69 5.48
CA GLU A 59 9.38 9.21 5.52
C GLU A 59 9.40 7.78 5.00
N ILE A 60 10.13 7.55 3.89
CA ILE A 60 10.36 6.21 3.36
C ILE A 60 11.85 6.02 3.19
N ARG A 61 12.39 4.97 3.79
CA ARG A 61 13.77 4.53 3.56
C ARG A 61 13.75 3.17 2.93
N SER A 62 14.41 3.03 1.79
CA SER A 62 14.39 1.81 1.02
C SER A 62 15.77 1.35 0.58
N TRP A 63 15.89 0.05 0.35
CA TRP A 63 17.11 -0.65 -0.04
C TRP A 63 16.79 -1.71 -1.09
N ALA A 64 17.69 -1.86 -2.06
CA ALA A 64 17.62 -2.91 -3.06
C ALA A 64 18.89 -3.76 -3.06
N VAL A 65 18.75 -5.02 -3.41
CA VAL A 65 19.86 -5.93 -3.71
C VAL A 65 19.89 -6.15 -5.21
N TRP A 66 21.04 -5.95 -5.80
CA TRP A 66 21.25 -6.02 -7.23
C TRP A 66 22.00 -7.29 -7.66
N ASP A 67 21.60 -7.86 -8.79
CA ASP A 67 22.34 -8.86 -9.55
C ASP A 67 22.53 -8.36 -10.99
N GLY A 68 23.68 -7.78 -11.28
CA GLY A 68 23.89 -7.03 -12.50
C GLY A 68 22.90 -5.86 -12.63
N PRO A 69 22.13 -5.76 -13.73
CA PRO A 69 21.15 -4.70 -13.93
C PRO A 69 19.78 -4.97 -13.26
N ARG A 70 19.60 -6.12 -12.59
CA ARG A 70 18.32 -6.54 -12.02
C ARG A 70 18.29 -6.40 -10.52
N ILE A 71 17.16 -5.98 -10.00
CA ILE A 71 16.85 -6.06 -8.56
C ILE A 71 16.35 -7.47 -8.26
N ILE A 72 16.98 -8.12 -7.27
CA ILE A 72 16.59 -9.46 -6.80
C ILE A 72 15.97 -9.44 -5.40
N ALA A 73 16.06 -8.33 -4.69
CA ALA A 73 15.35 -8.12 -3.45
C ALA A 73 15.20 -6.62 -3.18
N TYR A 74 14.17 -6.30 -2.43
CA TYR A 74 13.83 -4.94 -2.01
C TYR A 74 13.32 -4.96 -0.57
N ALA A 75 13.58 -3.89 0.15
CA ALA A 75 12.94 -3.61 1.42
C ALA A 75 12.74 -2.11 1.60
N ASP A 76 11.69 -1.77 2.30
CA ASP A 76 11.48 -0.41 2.80
C ASP A 76 10.92 -0.42 4.23
N VAL A 77 10.93 0.77 4.81
CA VAL A 77 10.25 1.10 6.06
C VAL A 77 9.76 2.52 5.95
N GLY A 78 8.50 2.74 6.31
CA GLY A 78 7.85 4.03 6.17
C GLY A 78 6.97 4.40 7.35
N PHE A 79 6.83 5.71 7.56
CA PHE A 79 5.92 6.31 8.52
C PHE A 79 5.61 7.76 8.12
N ASP A 80 4.46 8.25 8.54
CA ASP A 80 4.11 9.67 8.41
C ASP A 80 4.77 10.47 9.55
N ARG A 81 5.37 11.62 9.24
CA ARG A 81 6.04 12.50 10.21
C ARG A 81 5.09 13.46 10.92
N GLU A 82 3.93 13.70 10.34
CA GLU A 82 2.93 14.66 10.79
C GLU A 82 1.76 13.99 11.50
N GLU A 83 1.58 12.69 11.26
CA GLU A 83 0.59 11.87 11.97
C GLU A 83 1.22 11.37 13.28
N HIS A 84 0.73 11.89 14.42
CA HIS A 84 1.29 11.60 15.74
C HIS A 84 0.50 10.59 16.56
N THR A 85 -0.70 10.22 16.12
CA THR A 85 -1.56 9.27 16.83
C THR A 85 -0.94 7.87 16.85
N ASN A 86 -0.20 7.53 15.79
CA ASN A 86 0.45 6.25 15.60
C ASN A 86 1.99 6.32 15.59
N ASP A 87 2.56 7.27 16.33
CA ASP A 87 4.03 7.44 16.46
C ASP A 87 4.77 6.19 16.96
N HIS A 88 4.06 5.25 17.55
CA HIS A 88 4.63 4.01 18.06
C HIS A 88 4.88 2.96 16.97
N LEU A 89 4.35 3.12 15.75
CA LEU A 89 4.42 2.12 14.70
C LEU A 89 5.15 2.60 13.43
N VAL A 90 5.65 1.63 12.65
CA VAL A 90 6.10 1.79 11.26
C VAL A 90 5.55 0.68 10.39
N GLY A 91 5.26 1.01 9.13
CA GLY A 91 5.06 0.02 8.08
C GLY A 91 6.40 -0.45 7.51
N PHE A 92 6.52 -1.71 7.10
CA PHE A 92 7.68 -2.18 6.36
C PHE A 92 7.33 -3.24 5.31
N GLU A 93 8.15 -3.33 4.29
CA GLU A 93 8.12 -4.38 3.29
C GLU A 93 9.49 -5.05 3.18
N VAL A 94 9.50 -6.37 2.95
CA VAL A 94 10.68 -7.11 2.52
C VAL A 94 10.27 -8.12 1.46
N SER A 95 10.74 -7.93 0.25
CA SER A 95 10.43 -8.76 -0.91
C SER A 95 11.71 -9.36 -1.50
N VAL A 96 11.70 -10.67 -1.80
CA VAL A 96 12.83 -11.39 -2.41
C VAL A 96 12.33 -12.20 -3.59
N HIS A 97 13.00 -12.04 -4.73
CA HIS A 97 12.75 -12.79 -5.95
C HIS A 97 12.70 -14.31 -5.64
N PRO A 98 11.71 -15.05 -6.14
CA PRO A 98 11.53 -16.48 -5.82
C PRO A 98 12.81 -17.31 -5.92
N ASP A 99 13.57 -17.16 -6.98
CA ASP A 99 14.79 -17.93 -7.26
C ASP A 99 15.95 -17.58 -6.29
N HIS A 100 15.84 -16.47 -5.58
CA HIS A 100 16.87 -16.00 -4.65
C HIS A 100 16.46 -16.13 -3.17
N ARG A 101 15.30 -16.76 -2.89
CA ARG A 101 14.85 -17.04 -1.52
C ARG A 101 15.74 -18.06 -0.84
N ARG A 102 15.63 -18.14 0.50
CA ARG A 102 16.38 -19.09 1.37
C ARG A 102 17.90 -18.92 1.37
N GLN A 103 18.40 -17.78 0.89
CA GLN A 103 19.82 -17.42 0.83
C GLN A 103 20.20 -16.37 1.88
N GLY A 104 19.33 -16.04 2.84
CA GLY A 104 19.58 -15.06 3.89
C GLY A 104 19.34 -13.60 3.51
N ILE A 105 18.91 -13.31 2.27
CA ILE A 105 18.74 -11.95 1.73
C ILE A 105 17.73 -11.16 2.57
N ALA A 106 16.53 -11.71 2.80
CA ALA A 106 15.50 -11.04 3.60
C ALA A 106 16.00 -10.66 5.01
N ARG A 107 16.80 -11.56 5.65
CA ARG A 107 17.39 -11.28 6.97
C ARG A 107 18.41 -10.15 6.91
N ALA A 108 19.20 -10.08 5.83
CA ALA A 108 20.18 -9.02 5.65
C ALA A 108 19.49 -7.66 5.45
N LEU A 109 18.44 -7.61 4.64
CA LEU A 109 17.60 -6.41 4.43
C LEU A 109 16.91 -5.99 5.73
N LEU A 110 16.30 -6.92 6.45
CA LEU A 110 15.63 -6.63 7.71
C LEU A 110 16.56 -5.96 8.74
N HIS A 111 17.87 -6.25 8.70
CA HIS A 111 18.85 -5.60 9.57
C HIS A 111 18.98 -4.08 9.29
N HIS A 112 18.71 -3.63 8.07
CA HIS A 112 18.63 -2.21 7.73
C HIS A 112 17.28 -1.61 8.15
N VAL A 113 16.21 -2.34 7.91
CA VAL A 113 14.84 -1.94 8.21
C VAL A 113 14.64 -1.67 9.71
N VAL A 114 15.04 -2.58 10.59
CA VAL A 114 14.82 -2.46 12.05
C VAL A 114 15.56 -1.29 12.70
N ARG A 115 16.63 -0.82 12.09
CA ARG A 115 17.37 0.35 12.62
C ARG A 115 16.59 1.65 12.54
N VAL A 116 15.64 1.74 11.62
CA VAL A 116 14.86 2.97 11.45
C VAL A 116 13.91 3.18 12.63
N PRO A 117 13.01 2.23 12.98
CA PRO A 117 12.19 2.38 14.18
C PRO A 117 13.01 2.51 15.46
N GLU A 118 14.12 1.81 15.61
CA GLU A 118 15.03 1.97 16.76
C GLU A 118 15.54 3.42 16.92
N GLN A 119 15.95 4.05 15.80
CA GLN A 119 16.43 5.44 15.80
C GLN A 119 15.32 6.45 16.05
N GLN A 120 14.08 6.10 15.67
CA GLN A 120 12.90 6.96 15.81
C GLN A 120 12.12 6.72 17.11
N GLY A 121 12.53 5.74 17.94
CA GLY A 121 11.84 5.39 19.18
C GLY A 121 10.47 4.71 18.94
N ARG A 122 10.26 4.15 17.76
CA ARG A 122 9.03 3.43 17.40
C ARG A 122 9.17 1.97 17.80
N ARG A 123 8.14 1.38 18.38
CA ARG A 123 8.22 0.04 19.01
C ARG A 123 7.48 -1.07 18.25
N LEU A 124 6.55 -0.71 17.35
CA LEU A 124 5.72 -1.64 16.61
C LEU A 124 6.07 -1.59 15.12
N MET A 125 6.24 -2.76 14.52
CA MET A 125 6.46 -2.91 13.09
C MET A 125 5.32 -3.72 12.49
N ILE A 126 4.67 -3.18 11.45
CA ILE A 126 3.56 -3.81 10.75
C ILE A 126 3.98 -4.14 9.32
N ALA A 127 3.66 -5.34 8.87
CA ALA A 127 3.85 -5.76 7.47
C ALA A 127 2.64 -6.57 6.99
N TRP A 128 2.49 -6.61 5.68
CA TRP A 128 1.44 -7.36 5.01
C TRP A 128 2.01 -8.59 4.32
N THR A 129 1.30 -9.69 4.38
CA THR A 129 1.58 -10.88 3.58
C THR A 129 0.29 -11.49 3.09
N SER A 130 0.37 -12.38 2.12
CA SER A 130 -0.79 -13.04 1.54
C SER A 130 -0.69 -14.55 1.73
N ALA A 131 -1.82 -15.21 2.00
CA ALA A 131 -1.91 -16.66 2.02
C ALA A 131 -1.49 -17.31 0.68
N ARG A 132 -1.52 -16.54 -0.42
CA ARG A 132 -0.97 -16.97 -1.72
C ARG A 132 0.56 -17.03 -1.75
N ILE A 133 1.24 -16.45 -0.73
CA ILE A 133 2.71 -16.43 -0.60
C ILE A 133 3.12 -17.08 0.72
N PRO A 134 3.10 -18.42 0.84
CA PRO A 134 3.43 -19.13 2.08
C PRO A 134 4.83 -18.79 2.63
N ALA A 135 5.76 -18.40 1.76
CA ALA A 135 7.09 -17.96 2.16
C ALA A 135 7.07 -16.69 3.03
N GLY A 136 6.12 -15.78 2.77
CA GLY A 136 5.92 -14.56 3.55
C GLY A 136 5.40 -14.89 4.95
N GLU A 137 4.35 -15.71 5.06
CA GLU A 137 3.82 -16.16 6.35
C GLU A 137 4.91 -16.86 7.19
N ALA A 138 5.61 -17.83 6.60
CA ALA A 138 6.70 -18.55 7.29
C ALA A 138 7.87 -17.64 7.70
N PHE A 139 8.11 -16.54 6.98
CA PHE A 139 9.10 -15.55 7.36
C PHE A 139 8.64 -14.76 8.59
N MET A 140 7.41 -14.26 8.59
CA MET A 140 6.83 -13.51 9.71
C MET A 140 6.75 -14.37 11.00
N GLU A 141 6.31 -15.62 10.88
CA GLU A 141 6.28 -16.57 12.01
C GLU A 141 7.69 -16.76 12.64
N ARG A 142 8.74 -16.85 11.82
CA ARG A 142 10.12 -16.96 12.32
C ARG A 142 10.64 -15.71 13.00
N LEU A 143 10.07 -14.56 12.67
CA LEU A 143 10.38 -13.30 13.37
C LEU A 143 9.63 -13.19 14.70
N GLY A 144 8.70 -14.11 14.99
CA GLY A 144 7.85 -14.05 16.17
C GLY A 144 6.70 -13.05 16.02
N ALA A 145 6.36 -12.69 14.79
CA ALA A 145 5.23 -11.80 14.54
C ALA A 145 3.90 -12.51 14.82
N SER A 146 2.96 -11.80 15.42
CA SER A 146 1.57 -12.21 15.56
C SER A 146 0.72 -11.72 14.39
N LYS A 147 -0.37 -12.43 14.07
CA LYS A 147 -1.38 -11.95 13.11
C LYS A 147 -2.25 -10.92 13.83
N GLY A 148 -2.14 -9.66 13.42
CA GLY A 148 -2.95 -8.58 13.98
C GLY A 148 -4.33 -8.49 13.35
N LEU A 149 -4.43 -8.68 12.03
CA LEU A 149 -5.67 -8.60 11.29
C LEU A 149 -5.64 -9.52 10.07
N VAL A 150 -6.76 -10.19 9.78
CA VAL A 150 -6.93 -10.98 8.56
C VAL A 150 -7.97 -10.30 7.66
N MET A 151 -7.51 -9.83 6.51
CA MET A 151 -8.37 -9.24 5.50
C MET A 151 -8.71 -10.25 4.40
N ARG A 152 -9.90 -10.12 3.83
CA ARG A 152 -10.34 -10.88 2.66
C ARG A 152 -10.59 -9.92 1.52
N GLU A 153 -10.01 -10.23 0.39
CA GLU A 153 -10.26 -9.53 -0.87
C GLU A 153 -11.26 -10.32 -1.70
N ASN A 154 -12.31 -9.66 -2.18
CA ASN A 154 -13.30 -10.23 -3.06
C ASN A 154 -13.17 -9.56 -4.43
N GLN A 155 -13.22 -10.36 -5.47
CA GLN A 155 -13.15 -9.89 -6.87
C GLN A 155 -14.41 -10.30 -7.60
N LEU A 156 -15.01 -9.38 -8.34
CA LEU A 156 -16.09 -9.63 -9.27
C LEU A 156 -15.55 -9.54 -10.69
N LEU A 157 -15.69 -10.60 -11.45
CA LEU A 157 -15.43 -10.57 -12.90
C LEU A 157 -16.63 -9.94 -13.61
N MET A 158 -16.37 -8.94 -14.44
CA MET A 158 -17.44 -8.14 -15.06
C MET A 158 -18.29 -8.95 -16.07
N ASP A 159 -17.74 -9.98 -16.65
CA ASP A 159 -18.46 -10.93 -17.51
C ASP A 159 -19.35 -11.93 -16.74
N GLU A 160 -19.13 -12.06 -15.42
CA GLU A 160 -19.96 -12.87 -14.51
C GLU A 160 -21.04 -12.03 -13.80
N LEU A 161 -21.19 -10.76 -14.15
CA LEU A 161 -22.13 -9.86 -13.50
C LEU A 161 -23.59 -10.29 -13.72
N ASP A 162 -24.35 -10.50 -12.64
CA ASP A 162 -25.80 -10.76 -12.70
C ASP A 162 -26.58 -9.46 -12.96
N HIS A 163 -26.76 -9.14 -14.23
CA HIS A 163 -27.51 -7.96 -14.65
C HIS A 163 -28.98 -7.98 -14.18
N GLN A 164 -29.61 -9.15 -13.99
CA GLN A 164 -30.96 -9.26 -13.51
C GLN A 164 -31.05 -8.93 -12.00
N LEU A 165 -30.06 -9.38 -11.23
CA LEU A 165 -29.95 -9.01 -9.81
C LEU A 165 -29.76 -7.51 -9.65
N MET A 166 -28.87 -6.90 -10.44
CA MET A 166 -28.66 -5.45 -10.43
C MET A 166 -29.93 -4.68 -10.79
N ALA A 167 -30.64 -5.10 -11.83
CA ALA A 167 -31.92 -4.45 -12.23
C ALA A 167 -32.95 -4.54 -11.10
N ARG A 168 -33.03 -5.66 -10.38
CA ARG A 168 -33.92 -5.80 -9.21
C ARG A 168 -33.51 -4.86 -8.07
N TRP A 169 -32.22 -4.72 -7.78
CA TRP A 169 -31.74 -3.80 -6.76
C TRP A 169 -32.09 -2.35 -7.08
N ILE A 170 -31.87 -1.93 -8.34
CA ILE A 170 -32.21 -0.59 -8.80
C ILE A 170 -33.73 -0.35 -8.68
N ALA A 171 -34.55 -1.30 -9.12
CA ALA A 171 -36.01 -1.18 -9.07
C ALA A 171 -36.59 -1.10 -7.65
N ASN A 172 -35.88 -1.65 -6.66
CA ASN A 172 -36.30 -1.68 -5.25
C ASN A 172 -35.56 -0.63 -4.39
N ALA A 173 -34.77 0.26 -4.99
CA ALA A 173 -34.07 1.31 -4.24
C ALA A 173 -35.06 2.29 -3.60
N PRO A 174 -34.88 2.68 -2.32
CA PRO A 174 -35.73 3.63 -1.61
C PRO A 174 -35.39 5.08 -2.05
N THR A 175 -35.85 5.46 -3.23
CA THR A 175 -35.57 6.76 -3.87
C THR A 175 -36.29 7.95 -3.25
N ASP A 176 -37.21 7.72 -2.36
CA ASP A 176 -37.96 8.72 -1.59
C ASP A 176 -37.30 9.08 -0.24
N GLU A 177 -36.35 8.28 0.21
CA GLU A 177 -35.63 8.49 1.47
C GLU A 177 -34.23 9.06 1.25
N PHE A 178 -33.61 8.84 0.06
CA PHE A 178 -32.23 9.17 -0.21
C PHE A 178 -32.05 9.84 -1.57
N GLU A 179 -31.12 10.78 -1.61
CA GLU A 179 -30.63 11.39 -2.83
C GLU A 179 -29.31 10.74 -3.27
N LEU A 180 -29.27 10.25 -4.52
CA LEU A 180 -28.04 9.73 -5.11
C LEU A 180 -27.28 10.85 -5.79
N GLY A 181 -26.01 11.05 -5.42
CA GLY A 181 -25.12 11.99 -6.07
C GLY A 181 -23.88 11.31 -6.65
N PHE A 182 -23.14 12.07 -7.46
CA PHE A 182 -21.94 11.59 -8.13
C PHE A 182 -20.89 12.69 -8.24
N TRP A 183 -19.64 12.37 -7.89
CA TRP A 183 -18.50 13.25 -8.15
C TRP A 183 -17.54 12.59 -9.13
N ASP A 184 -17.08 13.37 -10.08
CA ASP A 184 -16.03 13.02 -11.03
C ASP A 184 -14.76 13.78 -10.66
N GLY A 185 -13.71 13.04 -10.30
CA GLY A 185 -12.42 13.60 -9.89
C GLY A 185 -12.35 14.03 -8.42
N ALA A 186 -11.90 15.25 -8.17
CA ALA A 186 -11.66 15.77 -6.82
C ALA A 186 -12.98 16.01 -6.05
N TYR A 187 -12.93 15.85 -4.73
CA TYR A 187 -14.07 16.19 -3.88
C TYR A 187 -14.31 17.70 -3.84
N PRO A 188 -15.60 18.16 -3.86
CA PRO A 188 -15.93 19.56 -3.64
C PRO A 188 -15.37 20.07 -2.31
N GLU A 189 -14.89 21.31 -2.28
CA GLU A 189 -14.28 21.90 -1.09
C GLU A 189 -15.26 21.96 0.09
N GLU A 190 -16.51 22.31 -0.19
CA GLU A 190 -17.58 22.39 0.79
C GLU A 190 -17.94 21.05 1.43
N ASP A 191 -17.70 19.93 0.73
CA ASP A 191 -18.01 18.58 1.20
C ASP A 191 -16.86 17.93 1.97
N LEU A 192 -15.62 18.42 1.84
CA LEU A 192 -14.44 17.83 2.46
C LEU A 192 -14.58 17.55 3.96
N PRO A 193 -15.11 18.46 4.79
CA PRO A 193 -15.28 18.18 6.22
C PRO A 193 -16.26 17.01 6.49
N ALA A 194 -17.27 16.84 5.64
CA ALA A 194 -18.22 15.73 5.76
C ALA A 194 -17.59 14.42 5.31
N ILE A 195 -16.79 14.47 4.25
CA ILE A 195 -16.05 13.30 3.72
C ILE A 195 -15.01 12.83 4.73
N CYS A 196 -14.24 13.73 5.37
CA CYS A 196 -13.30 13.36 6.43
C CYS A 196 -14.02 12.64 7.58
N ARG A 197 -15.15 13.17 8.06
CA ARG A 197 -15.96 12.48 9.09
C ARG A 197 -16.46 11.11 8.62
N LEU A 198 -16.81 10.95 7.34
CA LEU A 198 -17.20 9.66 6.78
C LEU A 198 -16.02 8.68 6.74
N MET A 199 -14.83 9.13 6.39
CA MET A 199 -13.61 8.30 6.44
C MET A 199 -13.30 7.85 7.86
N ASP A 200 -13.50 8.71 8.86
CA ASP A 200 -13.28 8.39 10.28
C ASP A 200 -14.21 7.27 10.78
N VAL A 201 -15.32 6.99 10.11
CA VAL A 201 -16.17 5.81 10.42
C VAL A 201 -15.39 4.50 10.31
N MET A 202 -14.33 4.46 9.50
CA MET A 202 -13.43 3.29 9.43
C MET A 202 -12.75 2.98 10.76
N ASN A 203 -12.66 3.92 11.69
CA ASN A 203 -12.18 3.68 13.04
C ASN A 203 -13.07 2.72 13.86
N SER A 204 -14.34 2.56 13.46
CA SER A 204 -15.27 1.59 14.06
C SER A 204 -15.14 0.17 13.48
N ALA A 205 -14.34 -0.03 12.41
CA ALA A 205 -14.13 -1.35 11.83
C ALA A 205 -13.37 -2.26 12.79
N PRO A 206 -13.65 -3.57 12.79
CA PRO A 206 -12.89 -4.53 13.61
C PRO A 206 -11.40 -4.46 13.26
N ARG A 207 -10.57 -4.38 14.29
CA ARG A 207 -9.10 -4.36 14.16
C ARG A 207 -8.43 -5.60 14.75
N ASP A 208 -9.24 -6.54 15.27
CA ASP A 208 -8.77 -7.72 15.97
C ASP A 208 -7.65 -7.37 16.98
N ASP A 209 -6.47 -7.97 16.83
CA ASP A 209 -5.30 -7.72 17.69
C ASP A 209 -4.33 -6.66 17.13
N LEU A 210 -4.75 -5.88 16.12
CA LEU A 210 -3.91 -4.86 15.51
C LEU A 210 -3.85 -3.61 16.39
N GLU A 211 -2.66 -3.30 16.93
CA GLU A 211 -2.43 -2.16 17.81
C GLU A 211 -2.25 -0.87 16.99
N VAL A 212 -3.36 -0.36 16.46
CA VAL A 212 -3.44 0.91 15.71
C VAL A 212 -4.49 1.79 16.37
N ASN A 213 -4.12 3.04 16.66
CA ASN A 213 -5.04 4.04 17.21
C ASN A 213 -5.95 4.62 16.13
N ASP A 214 -7.04 5.25 16.56
CA ASP A 214 -7.96 5.96 15.66
C ASP A 214 -7.23 7.08 14.92
N HIS A 215 -7.47 7.14 13.62
CA HIS A 215 -6.98 8.20 12.76
C HIS A 215 -8.09 9.24 12.54
N GLN A 216 -7.72 10.51 12.49
CA GLN A 216 -8.61 11.59 12.11
C GLN A 216 -8.20 12.13 10.75
N SER A 217 -9.04 11.88 9.75
CA SER A 217 -8.81 12.34 8.38
C SER A 217 -8.89 13.86 8.30
N THR A 218 -7.99 14.45 7.55
CA THR A 218 -7.95 15.91 7.35
C THR A 218 -8.19 16.28 5.87
N PRO A 219 -8.74 17.48 5.58
CA PRO A 219 -8.85 17.98 4.21
C PRO A 219 -7.51 18.01 3.48
N GLU A 220 -6.41 18.29 4.17
CA GLU A 220 -5.07 18.33 3.59
C GLU A 220 -4.63 16.95 3.11
N GLU A 221 -4.81 15.90 3.92
CA GLU A 221 -4.55 14.51 3.54
C GLU A 221 -5.37 14.10 2.33
N MET A 222 -6.66 14.46 2.29
CA MET A 222 -7.51 14.18 1.14
C MET A 222 -6.96 14.84 -0.14
N ARG A 223 -6.50 16.09 -0.05
CA ARG A 223 -5.89 16.79 -1.19
C ARG A 223 -4.55 16.20 -1.60
N ASP A 224 -3.73 15.75 -0.68
CA ASP A 224 -2.46 15.09 -1.00
C ASP A 224 -2.69 13.73 -1.68
N TRP A 225 -3.66 12.98 -1.22
CA TRP A 225 -4.08 11.76 -1.89
C TRP A 225 -4.60 12.02 -3.31
N GLU A 226 -5.43 13.04 -3.51
CA GLU A 226 -5.90 13.45 -4.83
C GLU A 226 -4.77 13.88 -5.77
N LYS A 227 -3.76 14.61 -5.28
CA LYS A 227 -2.56 14.95 -6.06
C LYS A 227 -1.80 13.69 -6.50
N SER A 228 -1.64 12.72 -5.61
CA SER A 228 -0.99 11.45 -5.93
C SER A 228 -1.75 10.66 -7.00
N MET A 229 -3.08 10.56 -6.88
CA MET A 229 -3.93 9.94 -7.89
C MET A 229 -3.80 10.64 -9.25
N GLN A 230 -3.83 11.97 -9.25
CA GLN A 230 -3.70 12.78 -10.46
C GLN A 230 -2.32 12.58 -11.12
N ALA A 231 -1.25 12.48 -10.33
CA ALA A 231 0.10 12.24 -10.84
C ALA A 231 0.24 10.87 -11.53
N THR A 232 -0.51 9.85 -11.08
CA THR A 232 -0.55 8.51 -11.69
C THR A 232 -1.58 8.38 -12.82
N GLY A 233 -2.30 9.46 -13.15
CA GLY A 233 -3.37 9.40 -14.15
C GLY A 233 -4.62 8.66 -13.71
N THR A 234 -4.75 8.38 -12.40
CA THR A 234 -5.92 7.71 -11.84
C THR A 234 -7.12 8.65 -11.82
N VAL A 235 -8.23 8.21 -12.41
CA VAL A 235 -9.51 8.92 -12.37
C VAL A 235 -10.39 8.30 -11.28
N ARG A 236 -10.90 9.15 -10.39
CA ARG A 236 -11.81 8.72 -9.33
C ARG A 236 -13.24 9.09 -9.66
N TRP A 237 -14.12 8.13 -9.58
CA TRP A 237 -15.57 8.33 -9.59
C TRP A 237 -16.13 7.96 -8.22
N THR A 238 -16.89 8.86 -7.64
CA THR A 238 -17.49 8.63 -6.32
C THR A 238 -19.00 8.75 -6.44
N ALA A 239 -19.70 7.63 -6.26
CA ALA A 239 -21.13 7.66 -6.02
C ALA A 239 -21.40 7.80 -4.52
N TYR A 240 -22.33 8.65 -4.13
CA TYR A 240 -22.69 8.85 -2.73
C TYR A 240 -24.20 8.95 -2.56
N VAL A 241 -24.64 8.71 -1.35
CA VAL A 241 -26.03 8.82 -0.95
C VAL A 241 -26.13 9.82 0.20
N ARG A 242 -27.11 10.71 0.14
CA ARG A 242 -27.47 11.66 1.21
C ARG A 242 -28.91 11.44 1.67
N GLU A 243 -29.17 11.67 2.94
CA GLU A 243 -30.51 11.85 3.52
C GLU A 243 -31.04 13.23 3.25
#